data_a2a7ccad329b421d625c3f22b22a56f9
#
_entry.id   a2a7ccad329b421d625c3f22b22a56f9
#
_cell.length_a   1.000
_cell.length_b   1.000
_cell.length_c   1.000
_cell.angle_alpha   90.00
_cell.angle_beta   90.00
_cell.angle_gamma   90.00
#
_symmetry.space_group_name_H-M   'P 1'
#
loop_
_entity.id
_entity.type
_entity.pdbx_description
1 polymer ?
#
loop_
_entity_poly.entity_id
_entity_poly.type
_entity_poly.pdbx_seq_one_letter_code
_entity_poly.pdbx_strand_id
1 'polypeptide(L)'
;MTDQPPSDRFKTEMPQIPGVSGSRATAAPNPSVKLVIGLVVVLLVVFLGARWALRPQHAAPRTAEQQPQIEVPSPAPDPNSLLPHASAADPGIADVAEMAKPWSSKQFFLRNALSGENISALLVRLPGGSPAQSSGYWAFSTNSPFGNCKLEYLTDLAKLAKDYGFHSPKHPMVGNPCSRTVFDPLKLSNLPGSVWARGAIAQGSDLRPPLGIELKVVGKSILAVRSE
;
A
#
# COMPACT_ATOMS: atom_id res chain seq x y z
N MET A 1 -29.08 -53.73 -16.60
CA MET A 1 -28.34 -53.80 -15.33
C MET A 1 -27.58 -52.50 -15.22
N THR A 2 -28.16 -51.59 -14.47
CA THR A 2 -27.62 -50.22 -14.24
C THR A 2 -27.12 -50.17 -12.81
N ASP A 3 -25.78 -50.20 -12.66
CA ASP A 3 -25.17 -50.02 -11.35
C ASP A 3 -25.06 -48.51 -11.04
N GLN A 4 -25.77 -48.09 -10.01
CA GLN A 4 -25.75 -46.76 -9.46
C GLN A 4 -24.80 -46.76 -8.24
N PRO A 5 -23.77 -45.89 -8.17
CA PRO A 5 -22.89 -45.85 -6.98
C PRO A 5 -23.59 -45.22 -5.80
N PRO A 6 -23.24 -45.61 -4.56
CA PRO A 6 -23.88 -45.15 -3.36
C PRO A 6 -23.46 -43.69 -3.04
N SER A 7 -24.47 -42.87 -2.77
CA SER A 7 -24.29 -41.50 -2.29
C SER A 7 -23.94 -41.52 -0.80
N ASP A 8 -22.66 -41.32 -0.48
CA ASP A 8 -22.23 -41.09 0.88
C ASP A 8 -22.65 -39.70 1.37
N ARG A 9 -23.58 -39.71 2.28
CA ARG A 9 -24.04 -38.55 3.01
C ARG A 9 -22.97 -38.11 4.01
N PHE A 10 -22.28 -37.04 3.72
CA PHE A 10 -21.53 -36.32 4.73
C PHE A 10 -22.50 -35.62 5.66
N LYS A 11 -22.78 -36.24 6.79
CA LYS A 11 -23.38 -35.57 7.96
C LYS A 11 -22.28 -34.69 8.58
N THR A 12 -22.33 -33.41 8.30
CA THR A 12 -21.54 -32.42 9.05
C THR A 12 -22.23 -32.17 10.38
N GLU A 13 -21.82 -32.89 11.41
CA GLU A 13 -22.16 -32.56 12.79
C GLU A 13 -21.41 -31.27 13.17
N MET A 14 -22.14 -30.16 13.29
CA MET A 14 -21.59 -28.95 13.90
C MET A 14 -21.35 -29.17 15.39
N PRO A 15 -20.17 -28.87 15.93
CA PRO A 15 -19.95 -28.90 17.37
C PRO A 15 -20.83 -27.85 18.05
N GLN A 16 -21.69 -28.30 18.95
CA GLN A 16 -22.48 -27.43 19.80
C GLN A 16 -21.56 -26.75 20.82
N ILE A 17 -21.51 -25.45 20.76
CA ILE A 17 -20.84 -24.62 21.77
C ILE A 17 -21.73 -24.58 23.00
N PRO A 18 -21.25 -24.99 24.20
CA PRO A 18 -22.06 -24.93 25.43
C PRO A 18 -22.45 -23.49 25.73
N GLY A 19 -23.73 -23.30 26.06
CA GLY A 19 -24.36 -22.01 26.20
C GLY A 19 -23.71 -21.08 27.21
N VAL A 20 -23.42 -19.88 26.72
CA VAL A 20 -23.20 -18.71 27.58
C VAL A 20 -24.56 -18.09 27.86
N SER A 21 -25.21 -18.54 28.95
CA SER A 21 -26.35 -17.86 29.55
C SER A 21 -25.84 -16.59 30.25
N GLY A 22 -25.67 -15.52 29.51
CA GLY A 22 -25.35 -14.20 30.05
C GLY A 22 -26.65 -13.51 30.53
N SER A 23 -27.06 -13.74 31.78
CA SER A 23 -28.03 -12.89 32.46
C SER A 23 -27.48 -11.45 32.52
N ARG A 24 -28.04 -10.54 31.73
CA ARG A 24 -27.87 -9.12 31.92
C ARG A 24 -28.57 -8.68 33.21
N ALA A 25 -27.83 -8.68 34.30
CA ALA A 25 -28.24 -7.96 35.50
C ALA A 25 -28.11 -6.46 35.20
N THR A 26 -29.20 -5.78 35.06
CA THR A 26 -29.29 -4.31 35.09
C THR A 26 -28.92 -3.85 36.50
N ALA A 27 -27.64 -3.58 36.73
CA ALA A 27 -27.17 -2.98 37.98
C ALA A 27 -27.69 -1.55 38.05
N ALA A 28 -28.47 -1.24 39.05
CA ALA A 28 -28.88 0.13 39.37
C ALA A 28 -27.62 0.99 39.58
N PRO A 29 -27.57 2.21 39.06
CA PRO A 29 -26.40 3.06 39.17
C PRO A 29 -26.15 3.43 40.62
N ASN A 30 -24.99 3.04 41.14
CA ASN A 30 -24.52 3.38 42.50
C ASN A 30 -24.52 4.90 42.69
N PRO A 31 -25.02 5.44 43.80
CA PRO A 31 -25.04 6.88 44.04
C PRO A 31 -23.65 7.56 44.00
N SER A 32 -22.59 6.81 44.28
CA SER A 32 -21.20 7.24 44.16
C SER A 32 -20.81 7.59 42.73
N VAL A 33 -21.38 6.99 41.70
CA VAL A 33 -21.08 7.25 40.27
C VAL A 33 -21.60 8.63 39.87
N LYS A 34 -22.76 9.06 40.37
CA LYS A 34 -23.29 10.41 40.12
C LYS A 34 -22.44 11.52 40.68
N LEU A 35 -21.83 11.29 41.84
CA LEU A 35 -20.93 12.24 42.47
C LEU A 35 -19.61 12.37 41.72
N VAL A 36 -19.05 11.27 41.22
CA VAL A 36 -17.83 11.29 40.42
C VAL A 36 -18.06 11.96 39.07
N ILE A 37 -19.17 11.70 38.42
CA ILE A 37 -19.52 12.34 37.13
C ILE A 37 -19.70 13.86 37.33
N GLY A 38 -20.35 14.29 38.39
CA GLY A 38 -20.51 15.71 38.74
C GLY A 38 -19.17 16.40 38.92
N LEU A 39 -18.22 15.79 39.64
CA LEU A 39 -16.88 16.34 39.89
C LEU A 39 -16.05 16.45 38.61
N VAL A 40 -16.13 15.46 37.73
CA VAL A 40 -15.42 15.51 36.43
C VAL A 40 -15.95 16.61 35.52
N VAL A 41 -17.28 16.82 35.48
CA VAL A 41 -17.88 17.91 34.69
C VAL A 41 -17.44 19.28 35.21
N VAL A 42 -17.42 19.48 36.55
CA VAL A 42 -16.95 20.77 37.13
C VAL A 42 -15.49 21.01 36.80
N LEU A 43 -14.62 20.00 36.90
CA LEU A 43 -13.20 20.13 36.55
C LEU A 43 -13.00 20.46 35.07
N LEU A 44 -13.80 19.87 34.17
CA LEU A 44 -13.76 20.14 32.72
C LEU A 44 -14.17 21.60 32.43
N VAL A 45 -15.21 22.12 33.08
CA VAL A 45 -15.66 23.50 32.89
C VAL A 45 -14.62 24.48 33.38
N VAL A 46 -14.00 24.22 34.53
CA VAL A 46 -12.93 25.07 35.10
C VAL A 46 -11.70 25.04 34.18
N PHE A 47 -11.33 23.87 33.65
CA PHE A 47 -10.18 23.74 32.75
C PHE A 47 -10.40 24.45 31.41
N LEU A 48 -11.60 24.36 30.85
CA LEU A 48 -11.98 25.05 29.60
C LEU A 48 -12.04 26.59 29.83
N GLY A 49 -12.58 27.03 30.95
CA GLY A 49 -12.62 28.46 31.34
C GLY A 49 -11.22 29.04 31.54
N ALA A 50 -10.32 28.32 32.23
CA ALA A 50 -8.94 28.75 32.43
C ALA A 50 -8.16 28.83 31.09
N ARG A 51 -8.39 27.92 30.19
CA ARG A 51 -7.78 27.93 28.85
C ARG A 51 -8.28 29.09 27.97
N TRP A 52 -9.52 29.56 28.20
CA TRP A 52 -10.07 30.70 27.47
C TRP A 52 -9.53 32.04 28.03
N ALA A 53 -9.33 32.14 29.36
CA ALA A 53 -8.77 33.32 30.02
C ALA A 53 -7.26 33.49 29.74
N LEU A 54 -6.53 32.40 29.46
CA LEU A 54 -5.10 32.40 29.16
C LEU A 54 -4.79 32.51 27.65
N ARG A 55 -5.78 32.80 26.80
CA ARG A 55 -5.48 33.09 25.39
C ARG A 55 -4.68 34.38 25.34
N PRO A 56 -3.45 34.37 24.79
CA PRO A 56 -2.69 35.59 24.60
C PRO A 56 -3.51 36.53 23.72
N GLN A 57 -3.86 37.70 24.28
CA GLN A 57 -4.45 38.79 23.52
C GLN A 57 -3.49 39.11 22.39
N HIS A 58 -3.95 38.94 21.14
CA HIS A 58 -3.18 39.35 20.00
C HIS A 58 -2.82 40.82 20.16
N ALA A 59 -1.55 41.08 20.42
CA ALA A 59 -0.98 42.43 20.43
C ALA A 59 -1.36 43.10 19.09
N ALA A 60 -1.81 44.33 19.16
CA ALA A 60 -2.15 45.19 18.03
C ALA A 60 -1.04 45.15 16.95
N PRO A 61 -1.39 45.31 15.68
CA PRO A 61 -0.39 45.24 14.61
C PRO A 61 0.61 46.37 14.78
N ARG A 62 1.84 46.01 15.09
CA ARG A 62 2.98 46.94 14.97
C ARG A 62 3.13 47.25 13.51
N THR A 63 3.09 48.51 13.18
CA THR A 63 3.43 49.06 11.85
C THR A 63 4.66 48.35 11.33
N ALA A 64 4.49 47.66 10.21
CA ALA A 64 5.53 46.89 9.55
C ALA A 64 6.61 47.84 9.07
N GLU A 65 7.69 47.92 9.83
CA GLU A 65 8.99 48.36 9.34
C GLU A 65 9.40 47.34 8.27
N GLN A 66 9.50 47.80 7.03
CA GLN A 66 9.87 46.98 5.86
C GLN A 66 11.24 46.36 6.14
N GLN A 67 11.25 45.14 6.67
CA GLN A 67 12.43 44.27 6.59
C GLN A 67 12.73 44.01 5.14
N PRO A 68 14.01 44.09 4.71
CA PRO A 68 14.39 43.69 3.37
C PRO A 68 13.92 42.25 3.15
N GLN A 69 13.06 42.06 2.16
CA GLN A 69 12.59 40.75 1.73
C GLN A 69 13.83 39.98 1.27
N ILE A 70 14.34 39.11 2.18
CA ILE A 70 15.28 38.07 1.77
C ILE A 70 14.47 37.19 0.82
N GLU A 71 14.76 37.26 -0.47
CA GLU A 71 14.21 36.40 -1.50
C GLU A 71 14.61 34.99 -1.11
N VAL A 72 13.71 34.27 -0.43
CA VAL A 72 13.87 32.85 -0.12
C VAL A 72 13.86 32.14 -1.47
N PRO A 73 14.95 31.48 -1.87
CA PRO A 73 14.97 30.74 -3.14
C PRO A 73 13.75 29.83 -3.16
N SER A 74 12.97 29.90 -4.23
CA SER A 74 11.81 29.02 -4.42
C SER A 74 12.28 27.58 -4.22
N PRO A 75 11.65 26.80 -3.32
CA PRO A 75 12.07 25.43 -3.10
C PRO A 75 12.11 24.70 -4.44
N ALA A 76 13.21 23.97 -4.68
CA ALA A 76 13.32 23.15 -5.88
C ALA A 76 12.07 22.27 -6.02
N PRO A 77 11.50 22.13 -7.23
CA PRO A 77 10.32 21.31 -7.42
C PRO A 77 10.57 19.89 -6.90
N ASP A 78 9.63 19.35 -6.14
CA ASP A 78 9.71 17.99 -5.64
C ASP A 78 9.89 17.05 -6.85
N PRO A 79 10.96 16.24 -6.90
CA PRO A 79 11.20 15.31 -8.01
C PRO A 79 10.01 14.36 -8.25
N ASN A 80 9.20 14.11 -7.22
CA ASN A 80 7.98 13.31 -7.35
C ASN A 80 6.86 14.04 -8.11
N SER A 81 6.88 15.36 -8.20
CA SER A 81 5.87 16.14 -8.93
C SER A 81 5.91 15.90 -10.44
N LEU A 82 7.02 15.36 -10.97
CA LEU A 82 7.20 15.04 -12.39
C LEU A 82 6.77 13.61 -12.74
N LEU A 83 6.46 12.79 -11.75
CA LEU A 83 6.03 11.41 -12.00
C LEU A 83 4.57 11.36 -12.49
N PRO A 84 4.24 10.44 -13.42
CA PRO A 84 2.84 10.23 -13.83
C PRO A 84 1.95 9.85 -12.65
N HIS A 85 0.78 10.47 -12.59
CA HIS A 85 -0.26 10.18 -11.60
C HIS A 85 -1.45 9.53 -12.28
N ALA A 86 -1.54 8.20 -12.21
CA ALA A 86 -2.67 7.48 -12.75
C ALA A 86 -3.89 7.57 -11.82
N SER A 87 -5.05 7.74 -12.41
CA SER A 87 -6.35 7.73 -11.74
C SER A 87 -7.39 7.05 -12.64
N ALA A 88 -8.60 6.83 -12.11
CA ALA A 88 -9.69 6.29 -12.92
C ALA A 88 -10.06 7.19 -14.12
N ALA A 89 -9.86 8.51 -14.00
CA ALA A 89 -10.13 9.47 -15.07
C ALA A 89 -8.97 9.61 -16.07
N ASP A 90 -7.72 9.46 -15.57
CA ASP A 90 -6.50 9.49 -16.39
C ASP A 90 -5.58 8.35 -15.98
N PRO A 91 -5.76 7.14 -16.56
CA PRO A 91 -5.00 5.95 -16.18
C PRO A 91 -3.63 5.84 -16.88
N GLY A 92 -3.24 6.78 -17.74
CA GLY A 92 -2.00 6.75 -18.53
C GLY A 92 -0.75 6.86 -17.67
N ILE A 93 0.20 5.93 -17.81
CA ILE A 93 1.45 5.92 -17.03
C ILE A 93 2.71 5.96 -17.89
N ALA A 94 2.66 5.44 -19.11
CA ALA A 94 3.81 5.41 -20.00
C ALA A 94 3.37 5.18 -21.44
N ASP A 95 4.25 5.53 -22.37
CA ASP A 95 4.14 5.09 -23.75
C ASP A 95 4.89 3.77 -23.98
N VAL A 96 4.35 2.93 -24.88
CA VAL A 96 4.98 1.67 -25.28
C VAL A 96 6.41 1.91 -25.82
N ALA A 97 6.63 3.03 -26.52
CA ALA A 97 7.95 3.39 -27.03
C ALA A 97 8.97 3.71 -25.92
N GLU A 98 8.56 4.34 -24.83
CA GLU A 98 9.41 4.60 -23.66
C GLU A 98 9.85 3.29 -23.00
N MET A 99 9.00 2.29 -23.05
CA MET A 99 9.22 0.97 -22.42
C MET A 99 9.69 -0.08 -23.45
N ALA A 100 10.32 0.33 -24.57
CA ALA A 100 10.72 -0.60 -25.63
C ALA A 100 11.80 -1.59 -25.20
N LYS A 101 12.75 -1.14 -24.35
CA LYS A 101 13.89 -1.95 -23.90
C LYS A 101 13.46 -2.93 -22.79
N PRO A 102 13.74 -4.23 -22.90
CA PRO A 102 13.55 -5.17 -21.80
C PRO A 102 14.27 -4.68 -20.53
N TRP A 103 13.62 -4.85 -19.38
CA TRP A 103 14.10 -4.42 -18.05
C TRP A 103 14.16 -2.90 -17.86
N SER A 104 13.68 -2.10 -18.80
CA SER A 104 13.41 -0.69 -18.50
C SER A 104 12.32 -0.58 -17.45
N SER A 105 12.38 0.48 -16.65
CA SER A 105 11.40 0.73 -15.60
C SER A 105 11.00 2.18 -15.55
N LYS A 106 9.77 2.45 -15.09
CA LYS A 106 9.24 3.80 -14.89
C LYS A 106 8.43 3.86 -13.61
N GLN A 107 8.75 4.83 -12.77
CA GLN A 107 7.98 5.11 -11.55
C GLN A 107 6.71 5.89 -11.89
N PHE A 108 5.65 5.65 -11.14
CA PHE A 108 4.39 6.38 -11.22
C PHE A 108 3.65 6.32 -9.89
N PHE A 109 2.60 7.12 -9.77
CA PHE A 109 1.64 7.03 -8.68
C PHE A 109 0.31 6.51 -9.20
N LEU A 110 -0.31 5.60 -8.47
CA LEU A 110 -1.68 5.17 -8.71
C LEU A 110 -2.57 5.67 -7.59
N ARG A 111 -3.60 6.44 -7.92
CA ARG A 111 -4.59 6.88 -6.94
C ARG A 111 -5.54 5.73 -6.63
N ASN A 112 -5.56 5.32 -5.38
CA ASN A 112 -6.51 4.31 -4.90
C ASN A 112 -7.93 4.90 -4.97
N ALA A 113 -8.82 4.21 -5.67
CA ALA A 113 -10.19 4.68 -5.88
C ALA A 113 -11.02 4.69 -4.58
N LEU A 114 -10.68 3.87 -3.60
CA LEU A 114 -11.41 3.74 -2.33
C LEU A 114 -10.90 4.70 -1.27
N SER A 115 -9.57 4.75 -1.05
CA SER A 115 -8.98 5.61 0.00
C SER A 115 -8.61 7.00 -0.50
N GLY A 116 -8.48 7.21 -1.81
CA GLY A 116 -7.98 8.44 -2.41
C GLY A 116 -6.47 8.65 -2.25
N GLU A 117 -5.76 7.73 -1.61
CA GLU A 117 -4.33 7.79 -1.39
C GLU A 117 -3.53 7.48 -2.65
N ASN A 118 -2.35 8.07 -2.76
CA ASN A 118 -1.41 7.78 -3.83
C ASN A 118 -0.53 6.59 -3.47
N ILE A 119 -0.63 5.51 -4.23
CA ILE A 119 0.23 4.33 -4.13
C ILE A 119 1.44 4.57 -5.03
N SER A 120 2.63 4.61 -4.43
CA SER A 120 3.89 4.63 -5.19
C SER A 120 4.09 3.28 -5.87
N ALA A 121 4.39 3.30 -7.17
CA ALA A 121 4.42 2.10 -7.99
C ALA A 121 5.56 2.15 -9.02
N LEU A 122 5.93 0.97 -9.51
CA LEU A 122 6.92 0.79 -10.55
C LEU A 122 6.35 -0.07 -11.68
N LEU A 123 6.51 0.42 -12.91
CA LEU A 123 6.28 -0.34 -14.14
C LEU A 123 7.61 -0.90 -14.63
N VAL A 124 7.65 -2.17 -14.97
CA VAL A 124 8.82 -2.87 -15.52
C VAL A 124 8.47 -3.54 -16.84
N ARG A 125 9.31 -3.38 -17.86
CA ARG A 125 9.22 -4.09 -19.13
C ARG A 125 9.84 -5.48 -18.99
N LEU A 126 9.04 -6.53 -19.23
CA LEU A 126 9.50 -7.91 -19.14
C LEU A 126 10.10 -8.37 -20.48
N PRO A 127 11.10 -9.25 -20.49
CA PRO A 127 11.62 -9.85 -21.70
C PRO A 127 10.61 -10.83 -22.29
N GLY A 128 10.64 -11.03 -23.61
CA GLY A 128 9.86 -12.05 -24.33
C GLY A 128 8.38 -11.74 -24.53
N GLY A 129 7.79 -10.81 -23.78
CA GLY A 129 6.39 -10.39 -23.99
C GLY A 129 6.24 -9.41 -25.16
N SER A 130 5.07 -9.41 -25.80
CA SER A 130 4.75 -8.41 -26.81
C SER A 130 4.62 -7.02 -26.15
N PRO A 131 5.21 -5.96 -26.73
CA PRO A 131 5.02 -4.59 -26.22
C PRO A 131 3.57 -4.09 -26.37
N ALA A 132 2.79 -4.69 -27.24
CA ALA A 132 1.39 -4.35 -27.45
C ALA A 132 0.43 -5.06 -26.47
N GLN A 133 0.96 -5.87 -25.56
CA GLN A 133 0.16 -6.65 -24.60
C GLN A 133 0.59 -6.37 -23.16
N SER A 134 -0.38 -6.31 -22.27
CA SER A 134 -0.12 -6.10 -20.83
C SER A 134 0.78 -7.17 -20.22
N SER A 135 0.75 -8.41 -20.75
CA SER A 135 1.64 -9.51 -20.33
C SER A 135 3.13 -9.23 -20.56
N GLY A 136 3.47 -8.27 -21.42
CA GLY A 136 4.84 -7.79 -21.63
C GLY A 136 5.35 -6.87 -20.53
N TYR A 137 4.54 -6.57 -19.53
CA TYR A 137 4.86 -5.64 -18.45
C TYR A 137 4.50 -6.23 -17.10
N TRP A 138 5.10 -5.68 -16.08
CA TRP A 138 4.73 -5.91 -14.69
C TRP A 138 4.72 -4.58 -13.94
N ALA A 139 3.61 -4.26 -13.32
CA ALA A 139 3.52 -3.13 -12.43
C ALA A 139 3.18 -3.59 -11.01
N PHE A 140 3.80 -2.96 -10.02
CA PHE A 140 3.62 -3.32 -8.62
C PHE A 140 3.81 -2.11 -7.71
N SER A 141 3.19 -2.16 -6.53
CA SER A 141 3.41 -1.19 -5.47
C SER A 141 4.85 -1.30 -4.97
N THR A 142 5.55 -0.17 -4.87
CA THR A 142 6.88 -0.11 -4.26
C THR A 142 6.83 -0.16 -2.73
N ASN A 143 5.64 -0.13 -2.11
CA ASN A 143 5.50 -0.42 -0.69
C ASN A 143 5.41 -1.92 -0.48
N SER A 144 6.13 -2.44 0.50
CA SER A 144 5.97 -3.83 0.94
C SER A 144 4.53 -4.10 1.38
N PRO A 145 3.96 -5.26 1.07
CA PRO A 145 2.61 -5.64 1.54
C PRO A 145 2.48 -5.65 3.06
N PHE A 146 3.60 -5.81 3.75
CA PHE A 146 3.67 -5.87 5.21
C PHE A 146 4.74 -4.90 5.73
N GLY A 147 4.35 -4.02 6.64
CA GLY A 147 5.23 -3.00 7.20
C GLY A 147 5.44 -1.79 6.28
N ASN A 148 6.37 -0.92 6.65
CA ASN A 148 6.63 0.36 5.99
C ASN A 148 7.86 0.34 5.08
N CYS A 149 8.28 -0.84 4.63
CA CYS A 149 9.47 -0.98 3.82
C CYS A 149 9.21 -0.62 2.37
N LYS A 150 10.18 0.05 1.73
CA LYS A 150 10.16 0.30 0.29
C LYS A 150 10.89 -0.83 -0.42
N LEU A 151 10.26 -1.37 -1.45
CA LEU A 151 10.85 -2.36 -2.33
C LEU A 151 11.81 -1.67 -3.30
N GLU A 152 12.91 -2.34 -3.62
CA GLU A 152 13.94 -1.87 -4.55
C GLU A 152 13.92 -2.70 -5.84
N TYR A 153 13.97 -2.04 -6.98
CA TYR A 153 14.21 -2.71 -8.25
C TYR A 153 15.71 -2.74 -8.53
N LEU A 154 16.28 -3.92 -8.54
CA LEU A 154 17.72 -4.16 -8.55
C LEU A 154 18.15 -4.64 -9.93
N THR A 155 18.75 -3.74 -10.69
CA THR A 155 19.38 -4.01 -12.00
C THR A 155 20.86 -4.35 -11.86
N ASP A 156 21.48 -3.92 -10.76
CA ASP A 156 22.85 -4.31 -10.40
C ASP A 156 22.81 -5.67 -9.66
N LEU A 157 23.25 -6.70 -10.38
CA LEU A 157 23.28 -8.06 -9.86
C LEU A 157 24.32 -8.27 -8.75
N ALA A 158 25.37 -7.43 -8.70
CA ALA A 158 26.35 -7.48 -7.61
C ALA A 158 25.74 -6.98 -6.29
N LYS A 159 24.86 -6.00 -6.35
CA LYS A 159 24.10 -5.53 -5.18
C LYS A 159 23.22 -6.63 -4.60
N LEU A 160 22.58 -7.46 -5.43
CA LEU A 160 21.80 -8.62 -4.97
C LEU A 160 22.61 -9.60 -4.13
N ALA A 161 23.83 -9.91 -4.59
CA ALA A 161 24.70 -10.79 -3.82
C ALA A 161 25.17 -10.16 -2.50
N LYS A 162 25.54 -8.88 -2.54
CA LYS A 162 26.10 -8.17 -1.39
C LYS A 162 25.05 -7.90 -0.30
N ASP A 163 23.92 -7.32 -0.68
CA ASP A 163 22.96 -6.78 0.29
C ASP A 163 21.89 -7.81 0.68
N TYR A 164 21.58 -8.75 -0.23
CA TYR A 164 20.53 -9.75 -0.05
C TYR A 164 21.07 -11.18 0.13
N GLY A 165 22.35 -11.42 -0.16
CA GLY A 165 22.94 -12.78 -0.14
C GLY A 165 22.42 -13.68 -1.27
N PHE A 166 21.89 -13.09 -2.36
CA PHE A 166 21.37 -13.83 -3.50
C PHE A 166 22.44 -13.93 -4.60
N HIS A 167 23.11 -15.06 -4.71
CA HIS A 167 24.36 -15.20 -5.48
C HIS A 167 24.19 -15.63 -6.94
N SER A 168 22.99 -15.97 -7.39
CA SER A 168 22.79 -16.49 -8.76
C SER A 168 21.69 -15.79 -9.54
N PRO A 169 21.62 -14.44 -9.51
CA PRO A 169 20.64 -13.73 -10.33
C PRO A 169 21.01 -13.83 -11.80
N LYS A 170 20.02 -14.10 -12.67
CA LYS A 170 20.19 -14.13 -14.13
C LYS A 170 19.62 -12.89 -14.82
N HIS A 171 18.88 -12.09 -14.08
CA HIS A 171 18.17 -10.89 -14.55
C HIS A 171 17.86 -9.97 -13.36
N PRO A 172 17.39 -8.72 -13.63
CA PRO A 172 16.93 -7.82 -12.58
C PRO A 172 15.87 -8.44 -11.70
N MET A 173 15.94 -8.14 -10.40
CA MET A 173 15.04 -8.67 -9.36
C MET A 173 14.41 -7.53 -8.58
N VAL A 174 13.44 -7.84 -7.74
CA VAL A 174 12.90 -6.91 -6.75
C VAL A 174 13.30 -7.38 -5.36
N GLY A 175 13.81 -6.48 -4.54
CA GLY A 175 14.25 -6.77 -3.18
C GLY A 175 13.44 -6.03 -2.13
N ASN A 176 13.19 -6.68 -1.00
CA ASN A 176 12.72 -6.05 0.22
C ASN A 176 13.93 -5.92 1.18
N PRO A 177 14.48 -4.71 1.38
CA PRO A 177 15.68 -4.53 2.20
C PRO A 177 15.44 -4.84 3.68
N CYS A 178 14.21 -4.74 4.19
CA CYS A 178 13.92 -5.01 5.59
C CYS A 178 13.92 -6.50 5.92
N SER A 179 13.40 -7.34 5.04
CA SER A 179 13.32 -8.79 5.22
C SER A 179 14.42 -9.56 4.46
N ARG A 180 15.19 -8.84 3.62
CA ARG A 180 16.14 -9.43 2.65
C ARG A 180 15.49 -10.44 1.72
N THR A 181 14.20 -10.27 1.46
CA THR A 181 13.46 -11.09 0.49
C THR A 181 13.73 -10.62 -0.92
N VAL A 182 13.91 -11.56 -1.83
CA VAL A 182 14.12 -11.34 -3.25
C VAL A 182 12.96 -11.94 -4.02
N PHE A 183 12.37 -11.16 -4.91
CA PHE A 183 11.24 -11.55 -5.75
C PHE A 183 11.67 -11.63 -7.22
N ASP A 184 11.26 -12.71 -7.89
CA ASP A 184 11.56 -12.96 -9.29
C ASP A 184 10.45 -12.43 -10.21
N PRO A 185 10.70 -11.38 -11.02
CA PRO A 185 9.71 -10.78 -11.91
C PRO A 185 9.15 -11.74 -12.97
N LEU A 186 9.87 -12.79 -13.30
CA LEU A 186 9.46 -13.74 -14.34
C LEU A 186 8.61 -14.89 -13.80
N LYS A 187 8.59 -15.09 -12.48
CA LYS A 187 7.86 -16.18 -11.87
C LYS A 187 6.52 -15.74 -11.30
N LEU A 188 5.57 -16.67 -11.30
CA LEU A 188 4.26 -16.53 -10.70
C LEU A 188 4.20 -17.32 -9.40
N SER A 189 3.54 -16.77 -8.39
CA SER A 189 3.13 -17.47 -7.16
C SER A 189 1.64 -17.74 -7.22
N ASN A 190 1.24 -18.91 -6.74
CA ASN A 190 -0.17 -19.20 -6.46
C ASN A 190 -0.47 -18.76 -5.02
N LEU A 191 -1.37 -17.82 -4.87
CA LEU A 191 -1.85 -17.32 -3.57
C LEU A 191 -3.11 -18.08 -3.14
N PRO A 192 -3.49 -18.02 -1.86
CA PRO A 192 -4.76 -18.55 -1.38
C PRO A 192 -5.92 -18.05 -2.23
N GLY A 193 -6.88 -18.94 -2.54
CA GLY A 193 -7.99 -18.63 -3.43
C GLY A 193 -7.68 -18.81 -4.93
N SER A 194 -6.61 -19.52 -5.27
CA SER A 194 -6.18 -19.78 -6.66
C SER A 194 -5.87 -18.52 -7.47
N VAL A 195 -5.43 -17.48 -6.80
CA VAL A 195 -5.00 -16.22 -7.42
C VAL A 195 -3.52 -16.32 -7.79
N TRP A 196 -3.19 -15.99 -9.04
CA TRP A 196 -1.81 -15.96 -9.51
C TRP A 196 -1.25 -14.54 -9.44
N ALA A 197 -0.18 -14.37 -8.67
CA ALA A 197 0.54 -13.11 -8.55
C ALA A 197 1.95 -13.22 -9.14
N ARG A 198 2.40 -12.18 -9.83
CA ARG A 198 3.76 -12.11 -10.36
C ARG A 198 4.73 -11.63 -9.29
N GLY A 199 6.00 -12.01 -9.43
CA GLY A 199 7.03 -11.67 -8.46
C GLY A 199 7.17 -12.75 -7.38
N ALA A 200 7.18 -14.04 -7.78
CA ALA A 200 7.35 -15.13 -6.81
C ALA A 200 8.60 -14.94 -5.98
N ILE A 201 8.52 -15.32 -4.71
CA ILE A 201 9.66 -15.28 -3.77
C ILE A 201 10.74 -16.25 -4.28
N ALA A 202 11.90 -15.72 -4.60
CA ALA A 202 13.08 -16.47 -4.97
C ALA A 202 13.93 -16.83 -3.74
N GLN A 203 13.93 -15.93 -2.75
CA GLN A 203 14.64 -16.10 -1.46
C GLN A 203 13.96 -15.20 -0.43
N GLY A 204 13.97 -15.62 0.84
CA GLY A 204 13.53 -14.82 1.98
C GLY A 204 12.27 -15.34 2.63
N SER A 205 11.67 -14.53 3.52
CA SER A 205 10.61 -14.93 4.44
C SER A 205 9.32 -14.11 4.31
N ASP A 206 9.19 -13.26 3.30
CA ASP A 206 7.92 -12.54 3.07
C ASP A 206 6.79 -13.53 2.78
N LEU A 207 5.58 -13.15 3.15
CA LEU A 207 4.42 -14.06 3.06
C LEU A 207 3.75 -14.06 1.69
N ARG A 208 4.02 -13.01 0.87
CA ARG A 208 3.44 -12.88 -0.47
C ARG A 208 4.33 -12.01 -1.37
N PRO A 209 4.14 -12.13 -2.69
CA PRO A 209 4.71 -11.20 -3.67
C PRO A 209 4.28 -9.75 -3.43
N PRO A 210 5.00 -8.77 -4.07
CA PRO A 210 4.56 -7.38 -4.13
C PRO A 210 3.12 -7.26 -4.65
N LEU A 211 2.37 -6.27 -4.15
CA LEU A 211 1.02 -6.00 -4.63
C LEU A 211 1.06 -5.61 -6.10
N GLY A 212 0.42 -6.40 -6.93
CA GLY A 212 0.32 -6.17 -8.36
C GLY A 212 -0.59 -5.00 -8.71
N ILE A 213 -0.34 -4.41 -9.87
CA ILE A 213 -1.21 -3.40 -10.47
C ILE A 213 -1.65 -3.93 -11.84
N GLU A 214 -2.96 -4.00 -12.04
CA GLU A 214 -3.54 -4.41 -13.31
C GLU A 214 -3.22 -3.37 -14.39
N LEU A 215 -2.72 -3.86 -15.53
CA LEU A 215 -2.34 -3.04 -16.66
C LEU A 215 -3.23 -3.34 -17.87
N LYS A 216 -3.47 -2.29 -18.68
CA LYS A 216 -4.00 -2.42 -20.03
C LYS A 216 -3.08 -1.68 -21.00
N VAL A 217 -2.94 -2.22 -22.22
CA VAL A 217 -2.26 -1.51 -23.31
C VAL A 217 -3.31 -1.16 -24.34
N VAL A 218 -3.44 0.14 -24.63
CA VAL A 218 -4.40 0.66 -25.60
C VAL A 218 -3.65 1.52 -26.61
N GLY A 219 -3.53 1.02 -27.83
CA GLY A 219 -2.72 1.67 -28.87
C GLY A 219 -1.26 1.79 -28.46
N LYS A 220 -0.79 2.99 -28.22
CA LYS A 220 0.59 3.28 -27.79
C LYS A 220 0.75 3.54 -26.30
N SER A 221 -0.36 3.55 -25.56
CA SER A 221 -0.36 3.93 -24.14
C SER A 221 -0.49 2.73 -23.23
N ILE A 222 0.26 2.73 -22.14
CA ILE A 222 0.18 1.78 -21.03
C ILE A 222 -0.62 2.45 -19.93
N LEU A 223 -1.69 1.78 -19.50
CA LEU A 223 -2.65 2.29 -18.52
C LEU A 223 -2.57 1.44 -17.24
N ALA A 224 -2.57 2.09 -16.07
CA ALA A 224 -2.77 1.44 -14.78
C ALA A 224 -4.26 1.51 -14.41
N VAL A 225 -4.86 0.34 -14.13
CA VAL A 225 -6.31 0.23 -13.93
C VAL A 225 -6.67 0.22 -12.45
N ARG A 226 -6.04 -0.70 -11.69
CA ARG A 226 -6.28 -0.86 -10.26
C ARG A 226 -5.14 -1.65 -9.60
N SER A 227 -5.00 -1.52 -8.30
CA SER A 227 -4.20 -2.43 -7.47
C SER A 227 -5.00 -3.68 -7.09
N GLU A 228 -4.32 -4.78 -6.95
CA GLU A 228 -4.87 -6.04 -6.38
C GLU A 228 -5.31 -5.85 -4.93
#